data_c85cefae9182771b774684cc975304ca
#
_entry.id   c85cefae9182771b774684cc975304ca
#
_cell.length_a   1.000
_cell.length_b   1.000
_cell.length_c   1.000
_cell.angle_alpha   90.00
_cell.angle_beta   90.00
_cell.angle_gamma   90.00
#
_symmetry.space_group_name_H-M   'P 1'
#
loop_
_entity.id
_entity.type
_entity.pdbx_description
1 polymer ?
#
loop_
_entity_poly.entity_id
_entity_poly.type
_entity_poly.pdbx_seq_one_letter_code
_entity_poly.pdbx_strand_id
1 'polypeptide(L)'
;MHSLDERFTWGGVELHFDVEKGNISKVQVFTDSLTPDVIEFFANKLVLAPYKEDTITQAIEVTQKQYPAHHDELKQLQDWLVKAIL
;
A
#
# COMPACT_ATOMS: atom_id res chain seq x y z
N MET A 1 -16.01 -4.77 0.41
CA MET A 1 -14.73 -4.49 -0.30
C MET A 1 -14.45 -2.99 -0.27
N HIS A 2 -13.23 -2.64 0.05
CA HIS A 2 -12.76 -1.25 0.00
C HIS A 2 -11.96 -1.03 -1.28
N SER A 3 -12.14 0.13 -1.89
CA SER A 3 -11.49 0.45 -3.15
C SER A 3 -10.95 1.87 -3.07
N LEU A 4 -9.66 2.03 -3.26
CA LEU A 4 -8.98 3.32 -3.22
C LEU A 4 -8.14 3.47 -4.47
N ASP A 5 -8.08 4.68 -5.01
CA ASP A 5 -7.19 4.97 -6.14
C ASP A 5 -6.58 6.36 -6.00
N GLU A 6 -5.38 6.51 -6.52
CA GLU A 6 -4.68 7.79 -6.54
C GLU A 6 -3.69 7.80 -7.70
N ARG A 7 -3.46 8.98 -8.25
CA ARG A 7 -2.47 9.16 -9.30
C ARG A 7 -1.34 10.04 -8.79
N PHE A 8 -0.15 9.47 -8.82
CA PHE A 8 1.08 10.14 -8.44
C PHE A 8 1.85 10.53 -9.70
N THR A 9 2.90 11.33 -9.56
CA THR A 9 3.74 11.73 -10.69
C THR A 9 4.42 10.53 -11.37
N TRP A 10 4.68 9.48 -10.61
CA TRP A 10 5.36 8.27 -11.08
C TRP A 10 4.39 7.16 -11.52
N GLY A 11 3.09 7.38 -11.44
CA GLY A 11 2.09 6.42 -11.87
C GLY A 11 0.85 6.41 -11.00
N GLY A 12 -0.18 5.69 -11.44
CA GLY A 12 -1.40 5.50 -10.67
C GLY A 12 -1.34 4.23 -9.85
N VAL A 13 -2.05 4.22 -8.74
CA VAL A 13 -2.21 3.03 -7.90
C VAL A 13 -3.67 2.85 -7.57
N GLU A 14 -4.20 1.65 -7.80
CA GLU A 14 -5.55 1.28 -7.43
C GLU A 14 -5.45 0.10 -6.48
N LEU A 15 -6.05 0.24 -5.30
CA LEU A 15 -5.96 -0.75 -4.24
C LEU A 15 -7.35 -1.21 -3.85
N HIS A 16 -7.58 -2.52 -3.91
CA HIS A 16 -8.82 -3.14 -3.47
C HIS A 16 -8.53 -4.10 -2.34
N PHE A 17 -9.31 -4.02 -1.26
CA PHE A 17 -9.09 -4.92 -0.15
C PHE A 17 -10.38 -5.20 0.61
N ASP A 18 -10.41 -6.36 1.28
CA ASP A 18 -11.49 -6.76 2.16
C ASP A 18 -11.00 -6.74 3.60
N VAL A 19 -11.91 -6.38 4.52
CA VAL A 19 -11.60 -6.38 5.95
C VAL A 19 -12.58 -7.33 6.63
N GLU A 20 -12.05 -8.26 7.41
CA GLU A 20 -12.82 -9.21 8.19
C GLU A 20 -12.33 -9.21 9.63
N LYS A 21 -13.23 -8.97 10.57
CA LYS A 21 -12.91 -9.00 12.01
C LYS A 21 -11.75 -8.07 12.35
N GLY A 22 -11.70 -6.91 11.68
CA GLY A 22 -10.67 -5.91 11.92
C GLY A 22 -9.34 -6.16 11.22
N ASN A 23 -9.22 -7.24 10.45
CA ASN A 23 -8.00 -7.56 9.71
C ASN A 23 -8.22 -7.50 8.21
N ILE A 24 -7.18 -7.14 7.48
CA ILE A 24 -7.21 -7.13 6.02
C ILE A 24 -7.11 -8.57 5.54
N SER A 25 -8.18 -9.10 4.95
CA SER A 25 -8.25 -10.51 4.57
C SER A 25 -7.80 -10.76 3.13
N LYS A 26 -7.89 -9.75 2.26
CA LYS A 26 -7.62 -9.91 0.85
C LYS A 26 -7.17 -8.57 0.28
N VAL A 27 -6.15 -8.58 -0.58
CA VAL A 27 -5.63 -7.37 -1.20
C VAL A 27 -5.37 -7.63 -2.68
N GLN A 28 -5.82 -6.70 -3.53
CA GLN A 28 -5.45 -6.66 -4.94
C GLN A 28 -4.96 -5.26 -5.27
N VAL A 29 -3.88 -5.17 -6.02
CA VAL A 29 -3.33 -3.87 -6.43
C VAL A 29 -3.16 -3.85 -7.94
N PHE A 30 -3.50 -2.71 -8.54
CA PHE A 30 -3.28 -2.43 -9.95
C PHE A 30 -2.49 -1.14 -10.06
N THR A 31 -1.44 -1.15 -10.85
CA THR A 31 -0.60 0.04 -11.03
C THR A 31 -0.01 0.07 -12.44
N ASP A 32 0.12 1.27 -12.99
CA ASP A 32 0.80 1.50 -14.27
C ASP A 32 2.19 2.08 -14.07
N SER A 33 2.70 2.04 -12.85
CA SER A 33 4.06 2.48 -12.54
C SER A 33 5.08 1.60 -13.27
N LEU A 34 6.28 2.14 -13.50
CA LEU A 34 7.37 1.39 -14.14
C LEU A 34 7.99 0.35 -13.20
N THR A 35 7.63 0.38 -11.92
CA THR A 35 8.16 -0.54 -10.91
C THR A 35 7.01 -1.20 -10.14
N PRO A 36 6.17 -2.01 -10.82
CA PRO A 36 5.01 -2.62 -10.15
C PRO A 36 5.41 -3.55 -9.02
N ASP A 37 6.60 -4.17 -9.08
CA ASP A 37 7.07 -5.10 -8.05
C ASP A 37 7.14 -4.46 -6.68
N VAL A 38 7.53 -3.18 -6.61
CA VAL A 38 7.61 -2.44 -5.35
C VAL A 38 6.24 -2.30 -4.72
N ILE A 39 5.24 -1.93 -5.53
CA ILE A 39 3.87 -1.73 -5.06
C ILE A 39 3.25 -3.08 -4.64
N GLU A 40 3.50 -4.13 -5.41
CA GLU A 40 3.00 -5.47 -5.09
C GLU A 40 3.62 -6.01 -3.80
N PHE A 41 4.92 -5.78 -3.60
CA PHE A 41 5.59 -6.17 -2.36
C PHE A 41 4.93 -5.50 -1.16
N PHE A 42 4.69 -4.19 -1.25
CA PHE A 42 4.00 -3.45 -0.20
C PHE A 42 2.61 -4.04 0.07
N ALA A 43 1.82 -4.24 -0.99
CA ALA A 43 0.45 -4.76 -0.86
C ALA A 43 0.42 -6.13 -0.17
N ASN A 44 1.38 -7.00 -0.49
CA ASN A 44 1.46 -8.32 0.13
C ASN A 44 1.70 -8.25 1.64
N LYS A 45 2.35 -7.19 2.13
CA LYS A 45 2.58 -7.03 3.56
C LYS A 45 1.33 -6.63 4.33
N LEU A 46 0.27 -6.23 3.62
CA LEU A 46 -1.00 -5.86 4.25
C LEU A 46 -1.91 -7.06 4.51
N VAL A 47 -1.69 -8.17 3.82
CA VAL A 47 -2.56 -9.35 3.92
C VAL A 47 -2.47 -9.95 5.33
N LEU A 48 -3.63 -10.19 5.93
CA LEU A 48 -3.80 -10.75 7.28
C LEU A 48 -3.32 -9.83 8.40
N ALA A 49 -3.03 -8.58 8.09
CA ALA A 49 -2.62 -7.58 9.08
C ALA A 49 -3.83 -6.76 9.56
N PRO A 50 -3.78 -6.16 10.75
CA PRO A 50 -4.87 -5.31 11.24
C PRO A 50 -5.12 -4.11 10.33
N TYR A 51 -6.38 -3.73 10.19
CA TYR A 51 -6.77 -2.57 9.37
C TYR A 51 -6.59 -1.30 10.20
N LYS A 52 -5.38 -0.76 10.22
CA LYS A 52 -5.05 0.45 10.97
C LYS A 52 -3.77 1.10 10.44
N GLU A 53 -3.53 2.33 10.89
CA GLU A 53 -2.39 3.14 10.47
C GLU A 53 -1.04 2.45 10.70
N ASP A 54 -0.87 1.79 11.84
CA ASP A 54 0.39 1.11 12.16
C ASP A 54 0.77 0.06 11.13
N THR A 55 -0.23 -0.66 10.60
CA THR A 55 0.00 -1.66 9.57
C THR A 55 0.58 -1.02 8.31
N ILE A 56 0.02 0.12 7.90
CA ILE A 56 0.52 0.85 6.73
C ILE A 56 1.96 1.29 6.96
N THR A 57 2.24 1.90 8.11
CA THR A 57 3.57 2.37 8.45
C THR A 57 4.59 1.25 8.45
N GLN A 58 4.27 0.11 9.07
CA GLN A 58 5.17 -1.03 9.12
C GLN A 58 5.42 -1.63 7.74
N ALA A 59 4.38 -1.75 6.92
CA ALA A 59 4.50 -2.28 5.56
C ALA A 59 5.39 -1.38 4.71
N ILE A 60 5.25 -0.06 4.86
CA ILE A 60 6.11 0.91 4.15
C ILE A 60 7.55 0.77 4.59
N GLU A 61 7.81 0.67 5.90
CA GLU A 61 9.18 0.53 6.41
C GLU A 61 9.87 -0.72 5.86
N VAL A 62 9.18 -1.85 5.87
CA VAL A 62 9.73 -3.11 5.33
C VAL A 62 10.01 -2.97 3.84
N THR A 63 9.10 -2.35 3.10
CA THR A 63 9.26 -2.17 1.66
C THR A 63 10.41 -1.20 1.35
N GLN A 64 10.57 -0.15 2.14
CA GLN A 64 11.69 0.79 1.97
C GLN A 64 13.05 0.12 2.18
N LYS A 65 13.13 -0.83 3.11
CA LYS A 65 14.35 -1.59 3.33
C LYS A 65 14.67 -2.51 2.15
N GLN A 66 13.64 -3.09 1.56
CA GLN A 66 13.81 -3.97 0.40
C GLN A 66 14.13 -3.18 -0.87
N TYR A 67 13.55 -1.99 -1.02
CA TYR A 67 13.69 -1.15 -2.22
C TYR A 67 14.08 0.27 -1.84
N PRO A 68 15.31 0.48 -1.33
CA PRO A 68 15.71 1.82 -0.85
C PRO A 68 15.73 2.90 -1.92
N ALA A 69 15.88 2.53 -3.19
CA ALA A 69 15.84 3.49 -4.31
C ALA A 69 14.46 4.11 -4.51
N HIS A 70 13.41 3.53 -3.94
CA HIS A 70 12.02 3.98 -4.09
C HIS A 70 11.46 4.60 -2.82
N HIS A 71 12.32 5.11 -1.96
CA HIS A 71 11.96 5.67 -0.66
C HIS A 71 10.89 6.77 -0.78
N ASP A 72 11.08 7.71 -1.73
CA ASP A 72 10.16 8.84 -1.90
C ASP A 72 8.78 8.40 -2.40
N GLU A 73 8.75 7.46 -3.34
CA GLU A 73 7.50 6.91 -3.86
C GLU A 73 6.71 6.23 -2.75
N LEU A 74 7.40 5.47 -1.92
CA LEU A 74 6.78 4.76 -0.79
C LEU A 74 6.28 5.73 0.28
N LYS A 75 6.99 6.83 0.50
CA LYS A 75 6.54 7.87 1.42
C LYS A 75 5.24 8.50 0.95
N GLN A 76 5.13 8.79 -0.35
CA GLN A 76 3.89 9.33 -0.92
C GLN A 76 2.73 8.34 -0.77
N LEU A 77 3.01 7.06 -1.00
CA LEU A 77 2.03 5.99 -0.83
C LEU A 77 1.54 5.91 0.61
N GLN A 78 2.45 6.00 1.57
CA GLN A 78 2.13 6.01 2.98
C GLN A 78 1.21 7.19 3.34
N ASP A 79 1.59 8.40 2.93
CA ASP A 79 0.83 9.61 3.24
C ASP A 79 -0.60 9.52 2.70
N TRP A 80 -0.75 9.01 1.48
CA TRP A 80 -2.05 8.81 0.87
C TRP A 80 -2.92 7.83 1.68
N LEU A 81 -2.36 6.66 1.99
CA LEU A 81 -3.13 5.60 2.64
C LEU A 81 -3.48 5.93 4.08
N VAL A 82 -2.58 6.57 4.81
CA VAL A 82 -2.87 7.00 6.18
C VAL A 82 -4.05 7.96 6.20
N LYS A 83 -4.12 8.88 5.26
CA LYS A 83 -5.26 9.80 5.15
C LYS A 83 -6.54 9.07 4.74
N ALA A 84 -6.42 8.09 3.86
CA ALA A 84 -7.58 7.39 3.33
C ALA A 84 -8.26 6.50 4.37
N ILE A 85 -7.50 5.92 5.31
CA ILE A 85 -8.05 5.01 6.32
C ILE A 85 -8.42 5.72 7.63
N LEU A 86 -8.06 6.98 7.79
CA LEU A 86 -8.47 7.78 8.93
C LEU A 86 -9.79 8.48 8.64
#